data_a7e03d0dc827985078f8e8fb0281cea5
#
_entry.id   a7e03d0dc827985078f8e8fb0281cea5
#
_cell.length_a   1.000
_cell.length_b   1.000
_cell.length_c   1.000
_cell.angle_alpha   90.00
_cell.angle_beta   90.00
_cell.angle_gamma   90.00
#
_symmetry.space_group_name_H-M   'P 1'
#
loop_
_entity.id
_entity.type
_entity.pdbx_description
1 polymer ?
#
loop_
_entity_poly.entity_id
_entity_poly.type
_entity_poly.pdbx_seq_one_letter_code
_entity_poly.pdbx_strand_id
1 'polypeptide(L)'
;GAKDAEMLYDPTANKRFLDHSSMYCLAVSLEDGEWHHVRSYLPSRAQQESTVRLWQKISTVDDEAWNKRFYGLKGLDKDFGAGLVITFKDGTQLVDEISAPNAHPRGVRPFDRPQYIGKFDTITEGLVDADERDRFLDLAGRLEALGPNEVRNLNVQVDPKKLNNTNK
;
A
#
# COMPACT_ATOMS: atom_id res chain seq x y z
N GLY A 1 16.42 1.58 17.51
CA GLY A 1 16.01 2.25 18.73
C GLY A 1 15.45 3.65 18.54
N ALA A 2 15.85 4.62 19.39
CA ALA A 2 15.25 5.97 19.37
C ALA A 2 15.45 6.73 18.05
N LYS A 3 16.61 6.58 17.40
CA LYS A 3 16.87 7.24 16.10
C LYS A 3 15.96 6.71 14.97
N ASP A 4 15.61 5.45 15.01
CA ASP A 4 14.70 4.87 14.01
C ASP A 4 13.27 5.39 14.22
N ALA A 5 12.86 5.63 15.46
CA ALA A 5 11.56 6.21 15.78
C ALA A 5 11.43 7.67 15.30
N GLU A 6 12.50 8.48 15.40
CA GLU A 6 12.52 9.84 14.88
C GLU A 6 12.39 9.88 13.35
N MET A 7 13.00 8.94 12.63
CA MET A 7 12.92 8.86 11.17
C MET A 7 11.51 8.54 10.66
N LEU A 8 10.66 7.93 11.48
CA LEU A 8 9.25 7.68 11.12
C LEU A 8 8.40 8.97 11.08
N TYR A 9 8.94 10.11 11.54
CA TYR A 9 8.31 11.42 11.50
C TYR A 9 9.15 12.48 10.76
N ASP A 10 10.18 12.04 10.02
CA ASP A 10 11.05 12.95 9.26
C ASP A 10 10.50 13.17 7.84
N PRO A 11 9.99 14.38 7.52
CA PRO A 11 9.45 14.68 6.19
C PRO A 11 10.54 14.74 5.09
N THR A 12 11.80 14.71 5.45
CA THR A 12 12.93 14.65 4.51
C THR A 12 13.43 13.23 4.29
N ALA A 13 12.87 12.25 5.03
CA ALA A 13 13.23 10.86 4.89
C ALA A 13 12.93 10.35 3.47
N ASN A 14 13.73 9.41 3.02
CA ASN A 14 13.47 8.77 1.74
C ASN A 14 12.26 7.81 1.80
N LYS A 15 11.77 7.39 0.64
CA LYS A 15 10.62 6.49 0.51
C LYS A 15 10.72 5.26 1.40
N ARG A 16 11.92 4.66 1.58
CA ARG A 16 12.13 3.46 2.39
C ARG A 16 11.72 3.63 3.85
N PHE A 17 11.86 4.83 4.39
CA PHE A 17 11.41 5.12 5.76
C PHE A 17 9.95 5.55 5.79
N LEU A 18 9.51 6.33 4.83
CA LEU A 18 8.13 6.80 4.73
C LEU A 18 7.13 5.63 4.56
N ASP A 19 7.48 4.60 3.79
CA ASP A 19 6.61 3.44 3.57
C ASP A 19 6.53 2.50 4.81
N HIS A 20 7.45 2.64 5.75
CA HIS A 20 7.40 1.99 7.05
C HIS A 20 6.72 2.83 8.14
N SER A 21 6.37 4.08 7.85
CA SER A 21 5.61 4.94 8.76
C SER A 21 4.12 4.79 8.53
N SER A 22 3.46 3.97 9.33
CA SER A 22 1.98 3.85 9.29
C SER A 22 1.29 5.19 9.55
N MET A 23 1.90 6.05 10.37
CA MET A 23 1.41 7.40 10.67
C MET A 23 1.44 8.29 9.43
N TYR A 24 2.54 8.23 8.65
CA TYR A 24 2.65 8.95 7.37
C TYR A 24 1.62 8.44 6.36
N CYS A 25 1.56 7.12 6.16
CA CYS A 25 0.61 6.51 5.22
C CYS A 25 -0.84 6.88 5.57
N LEU A 26 -1.21 6.89 6.86
CA LEU A 26 -2.53 7.30 7.30
C LEU A 26 -2.77 8.79 7.04
N ALA A 27 -1.81 9.67 7.35
CA ALA A 27 -1.95 11.11 7.10
C ALA A 27 -2.21 11.41 5.62
N VAL A 28 -1.43 10.83 4.72
CA VAL A 28 -1.60 10.98 3.27
C VAL A 28 -2.95 10.44 2.82
N SER A 29 -3.33 9.25 3.28
CA SER A 29 -4.61 8.63 2.89
C SER A 29 -5.82 9.44 3.36
N LEU A 30 -5.74 10.09 4.52
CA LEU A 30 -6.80 10.97 5.03
C LEU A 30 -6.92 12.26 4.23
N GLU A 31 -5.80 12.82 3.75
CA GLU A 31 -5.82 14.06 2.95
C GLU A 31 -6.20 13.82 1.49
N ASP A 32 -5.67 12.75 0.87
CA ASP A 32 -5.82 12.50 -0.56
C ASP A 32 -7.04 11.60 -0.87
N GLY A 33 -7.59 10.90 0.12
CA GLY A 33 -8.63 9.89 -0.08
C GLY A 33 -8.12 8.59 -0.74
N GLU A 34 -6.85 8.58 -1.10
CA GLU A 34 -6.17 7.44 -1.72
C GLU A 34 -4.70 7.35 -1.28
N TRP A 35 -4.07 6.22 -1.59
CA TRP A 35 -2.64 6.05 -1.44
C TRP A 35 -2.03 5.51 -2.73
N HIS A 36 -0.89 6.07 -3.16
CA HIS A 36 -0.21 5.69 -4.39
C HIS A 36 1.27 5.41 -4.12
N HIS A 37 1.77 4.28 -4.64
CA HIS A 37 3.13 3.76 -4.38
C HIS A 37 4.29 4.67 -4.84
N VAL A 38 4.01 5.69 -5.66
CA VAL A 38 4.99 6.71 -6.10
C VAL A 38 4.56 8.10 -5.64
N ARG A 39 3.38 8.57 -6.10
CA ARG A 39 2.94 9.96 -5.86
C ARG A 39 2.87 10.31 -4.38
N SER A 40 2.43 9.38 -3.54
CA SER A 40 2.35 9.58 -2.09
C SER A 40 3.70 9.73 -1.39
N TYR A 41 4.81 9.41 -2.08
CA TYR A 41 6.16 9.46 -1.51
C TYR A 41 7.07 10.51 -2.17
N LEU A 42 6.53 11.36 -3.02
CA LEU A 42 7.30 12.47 -3.57
C LEU A 42 7.73 13.42 -2.44
N PRO A 43 8.96 13.95 -2.47
CA PRO A 43 9.42 14.91 -1.47
C PRO A 43 8.48 16.11 -1.32
N SER A 44 7.93 16.63 -2.41
CA SER A 44 6.94 17.71 -2.40
C SER A 44 5.66 17.33 -1.67
N ARG A 45 5.27 16.05 -1.69
CA ARG A 45 4.09 15.55 -0.97
C ARG A 45 4.40 15.33 0.51
N ALA A 46 5.52 14.69 0.82
CA ALA A 46 5.91 14.39 2.21
C ALA A 46 6.19 15.66 3.02
N GLN A 47 6.71 16.69 2.38
CA GLN A 47 7.06 17.96 3.03
C GLN A 47 5.92 18.99 3.03
N GLN A 48 4.75 18.63 2.53
CA GLN A 48 3.60 19.52 2.56
C GLN A 48 3.20 19.83 4.01
N GLU A 49 3.06 21.12 4.32
CA GLU A 49 2.86 21.57 5.71
C GLU A 49 1.61 20.97 6.37
N SER A 50 0.50 20.81 5.63
CA SER A 50 -0.72 20.18 6.14
C SER A 50 -0.47 18.72 6.52
N THR A 51 0.25 17.98 5.66
CA THR A 51 0.58 16.57 5.88
C THR A 51 1.47 16.40 7.10
N VAL A 52 2.52 17.22 7.20
CA VAL A 52 3.43 17.19 8.36
C VAL A 52 2.67 17.46 9.66
N ARG A 53 1.81 18.50 9.67
CA ARG A 53 0.97 18.81 10.84
C ARG A 53 0.00 17.69 11.22
N LEU A 54 -0.58 17.00 10.22
CA LEU A 54 -1.47 15.88 10.48
C LEU A 54 -0.69 14.65 10.96
N TRP A 55 0.37 14.32 10.28
CA TRP A 55 1.25 13.19 10.58
C TRP A 55 1.77 13.23 12.02
N GLN A 56 2.26 14.39 12.48
CA GLN A 56 2.75 14.59 13.85
C GLN A 56 1.68 14.44 14.95
N LYS A 57 0.41 14.38 14.60
CA LYS A 57 -0.69 14.12 15.54
C LYS A 57 -1.07 12.66 15.63
N ILE A 58 -0.53 11.83 14.75
CA ILE A 58 -0.85 10.41 14.67
C ILE A 58 0.21 9.65 15.45
N SER A 59 -0.22 8.77 16.32
CA SER A 59 0.66 7.85 17.05
C SER A 59 0.10 6.43 16.94
N THR A 60 0.98 5.45 17.08
CA THR A 60 0.59 4.04 17.19
C THR A 60 0.58 3.59 18.64
N VAL A 61 -0.39 2.78 18.97
CA VAL A 61 -0.50 2.14 20.29
C VAL A 61 -0.38 0.64 20.10
N ASP A 62 0.46 0.02 20.90
CA ASP A 62 0.54 -1.45 20.97
C ASP A 62 -0.66 -1.97 21.76
N ASP A 63 -1.43 -2.86 21.15
CA ASP A 63 -2.64 -3.46 21.75
C ASP A 63 -2.50 -4.98 21.81
N GLU A 64 -2.53 -5.51 23.03
CA GLU A 64 -2.37 -6.94 23.30
C GLU A 64 -3.48 -7.78 22.62
N ALA A 65 -4.69 -7.25 22.49
CA ALA A 65 -5.77 -7.97 21.82
C ALA A 65 -5.49 -8.16 20.33
N TRP A 66 -4.94 -7.13 19.66
CA TRP A 66 -4.49 -7.24 18.26
C TRP A 66 -3.28 -8.16 18.11
N ASN A 67 -2.34 -8.12 19.05
CA ASN A 67 -1.20 -9.03 19.08
C ASN A 67 -1.65 -10.49 19.20
N LYS A 68 -2.60 -10.80 20.08
CA LYS A 68 -3.17 -12.14 20.20
C LYS A 68 -3.87 -12.61 18.92
N ARG A 69 -4.63 -11.75 18.26
CA ARG A 69 -5.28 -12.05 16.98
C ARG A 69 -4.26 -12.36 15.88
N PHE A 70 -3.17 -11.63 15.82
CA PHE A 70 -2.14 -11.83 14.80
C PHE A 70 -1.26 -13.05 15.10
N TYR A 71 -0.72 -13.17 16.32
CA TYR A 71 0.24 -14.21 16.67
C TYR A 71 -0.42 -15.52 17.12
N GLY A 72 -1.62 -15.45 17.68
CA GLY A 72 -2.34 -16.60 18.22
C GLY A 72 -3.00 -17.50 17.16
N LEU A 73 -3.17 -17.00 15.93
CA LEU A 73 -3.80 -17.71 14.81
C LEU A 73 -2.76 -18.12 13.77
N LYS A 74 -3.11 -19.05 12.88
CA LYS A 74 -2.21 -19.58 11.84
C LYS A 74 -2.80 -19.41 10.45
N GLY A 75 -1.91 -19.26 9.46
CA GLY A 75 -2.29 -19.22 8.06
C GLY A 75 -3.26 -18.08 7.77
N LEU A 76 -4.32 -18.37 7.04
CA LEU A 76 -5.36 -17.42 6.65
C LEU A 76 -6.27 -16.97 7.81
N ASP A 77 -6.17 -17.64 8.97
CA ASP A 77 -6.96 -17.26 10.14
C ASP A 77 -6.34 -16.10 10.93
N LYS A 78 -5.13 -15.70 10.62
CA LYS A 78 -4.50 -14.51 11.22
C LYS A 78 -5.30 -13.25 10.88
N ASP A 79 -5.56 -12.44 11.90
CA ASP A 79 -6.09 -11.12 11.70
C ASP A 79 -4.94 -10.14 11.37
N PHE A 80 -5.06 -9.48 10.22
CA PHE A 80 -4.14 -8.43 9.75
C PHE A 80 -4.80 -7.05 9.91
N GLY A 81 -5.59 -6.89 10.94
CA GLY A 81 -6.40 -5.72 11.15
C GLY A 81 -5.72 -4.64 11.98
N ALA A 82 -6.45 -3.56 12.16
CA ALA A 82 -6.09 -2.45 13.03
C ALA A 82 -7.35 -1.73 13.54
N GLY A 83 -7.20 -1.04 14.67
CA GLY A 83 -8.17 -0.05 15.14
C GLY A 83 -7.67 1.37 14.88
N LEU A 84 -8.61 2.29 14.68
CA LEU A 84 -8.35 3.72 14.54
C LEU A 84 -9.27 4.49 15.50
N VAL A 85 -8.69 5.43 16.24
CA VAL A 85 -9.43 6.40 17.06
C VAL A 85 -9.02 7.80 16.64
N ILE A 86 -9.98 8.58 16.16
CA ILE A 86 -9.78 10.00 15.83
C ILE A 86 -10.54 10.82 16.88
N THR A 87 -9.81 11.64 17.64
CA THR A 87 -10.39 12.59 18.58
C THR A 87 -10.47 13.97 17.93
N PHE A 88 -11.65 14.50 17.78
CA PHE A 88 -11.89 15.83 17.24
C PHE A 88 -11.65 16.93 18.29
N LYS A 89 -11.58 18.19 17.83
CA LYS A 89 -11.31 19.35 18.70
C LYS A 89 -12.38 19.59 19.78
N ASP A 90 -13.61 19.17 19.52
CA ASP A 90 -14.74 19.23 20.44
C ASP A 90 -14.77 18.08 21.45
N GLY A 91 -13.80 17.17 21.38
CA GLY A 91 -13.71 16.00 22.24
C GLY A 91 -14.50 14.78 21.76
N THR A 92 -15.27 14.90 20.68
CA THR A 92 -15.94 13.74 20.09
C THR A 92 -14.94 12.79 19.45
N GLN A 93 -15.28 11.52 19.36
CA GLN A 93 -14.40 10.48 18.82
C GLN A 93 -15.07 9.72 17.68
N LEU A 94 -14.31 9.45 16.64
CA LEU A 94 -14.60 8.43 15.65
C LEU A 94 -13.74 7.21 15.96
N VAL A 95 -14.38 6.06 16.11
CA VAL A 95 -13.70 4.78 16.32
C VAL A 95 -14.08 3.85 15.19
N ASP A 96 -13.09 3.24 14.57
CA ASP A 96 -13.28 2.26 13.51
C ASP A 96 -12.28 1.12 13.64
N GLU A 97 -12.69 -0.08 13.31
CA GLU A 97 -11.86 -1.29 13.37
C GLU A 97 -12.04 -2.12 12.10
N ILE A 98 -10.96 -2.69 11.64
CA ILE A 98 -10.95 -3.63 10.53
C ILE A 98 -10.12 -4.87 10.91
N SER A 99 -10.72 -6.05 10.91
CA SER A 99 -10.04 -7.30 11.26
C SER A 99 -9.20 -7.88 10.11
N ALA A 100 -9.56 -7.56 8.87
CA ALA A 100 -8.80 -7.95 7.69
C ALA A 100 -8.87 -6.86 6.62
N PRO A 101 -7.76 -6.54 5.94
CA PRO A 101 -7.76 -5.54 4.86
C PRO A 101 -8.68 -5.97 3.72
N ASN A 102 -9.21 -5.01 2.97
CA ASN A 102 -10.14 -5.29 1.87
C ASN A 102 -9.59 -6.29 0.84
N ALA A 103 -8.29 -6.25 0.55
CA ALA A 103 -7.68 -7.20 -0.39
C ALA A 103 -7.60 -8.64 0.14
N HIS A 104 -7.79 -8.85 1.44
CA HIS A 104 -7.72 -10.18 2.04
C HIS A 104 -8.99 -10.98 1.69
N PRO A 105 -8.90 -12.31 1.43
CA PRO A 105 -10.07 -13.14 1.11
C PRO A 105 -11.19 -13.08 2.16
N ARG A 106 -10.86 -12.80 3.43
CA ARG A 106 -11.83 -12.60 4.52
C ARG A 106 -12.16 -11.13 4.79
N GLY A 107 -11.67 -10.23 3.97
CA GLY A 107 -11.99 -8.80 4.07
C GLY A 107 -13.43 -8.53 3.68
N VAL A 108 -13.93 -7.36 4.04
CA VAL A 108 -15.31 -6.92 3.72
C VAL A 108 -15.48 -6.74 2.20
N ARG A 109 -14.41 -6.45 1.49
CA ARG A 109 -14.37 -6.29 0.03
C ARG A 109 -13.15 -7.04 -0.53
N PRO A 110 -13.19 -8.38 -0.57
CA PRO A 110 -12.07 -9.15 -1.09
C PRO A 110 -11.79 -8.76 -2.55
N PHE A 111 -10.52 -8.78 -2.92
CA PHE A 111 -10.14 -8.46 -4.29
C PHE A 111 -10.50 -9.62 -5.22
N ASP A 112 -11.19 -9.26 -6.30
CA ASP A 112 -11.41 -10.08 -7.47
C ASP A 112 -10.46 -9.67 -8.60
N ARG A 113 -10.57 -10.34 -9.75
CA ARG A 113 -9.70 -10.08 -10.92
C ARG A 113 -9.64 -8.60 -11.34
N PRO A 114 -10.74 -7.82 -11.38
CA PRO A 114 -10.69 -6.41 -11.75
C PRO A 114 -9.80 -5.57 -10.82
N GLN A 115 -9.83 -5.82 -9.52
CA GLN A 115 -9.00 -5.09 -8.55
C GLN A 115 -7.51 -5.44 -8.69
N TYR A 116 -7.18 -6.71 -8.97
CA TYR A 116 -5.81 -7.11 -9.28
C TYR A 116 -5.29 -6.50 -10.57
N ILE A 117 -6.13 -6.43 -11.63
CA ILE A 117 -5.81 -5.74 -12.88
C ILE A 117 -5.57 -4.25 -12.60
N GLY A 118 -6.48 -3.59 -11.88
CA GLY A 118 -6.32 -2.19 -11.50
C GLY A 118 -5.02 -1.93 -10.71
N LYS A 119 -4.67 -2.83 -9.80
CA LYS A 119 -3.38 -2.77 -9.09
C LYS A 119 -2.20 -2.92 -10.05
N PHE A 120 -2.26 -3.87 -10.98
CA PHE A 120 -1.24 -4.05 -12.01
C PHE A 120 -1.07 -2.77 -12.83
N ASP A 121 -2.17 -2.20 -13.31
CA ASP A 121 -2.18 -0.94 -14.09
C ASP A 121 -1.52 0.20 -13.31
N THR A 122 -1.86 0.34 -12.04
CA THR A 122 -1.29 1.39 -11.17
C THR A 122 0.21 1.23 -10.98
N ILE A 123 0.71 0.02 -10.70
CA ILE A 123 2.14 -0.19 -10.44
C ILE A 123 3.00 -0.18 -11.69
N THR A 124 2.40 -0.36 -12.87
CA THR A 124 3.09 -0.37 -14.16
C THR A 124 2.88 0.91 -14.96
N GLU A 125 2.19 1.91 -14.38
CA GLU A 125 1.91 3.19 -15.02
C GLU A 125 3.20 3.85 -15.56
N GLY A 126 3.19 4.20 -16.85
CA GLY A 126 4.34 4.79 -17.53
C GLY A 126 5.50 3.84 -17.86
N LEU A 127 5.46 2.58 -17.39
CA LEU A 127 6.49 1.58 -17.63
C LEU A 127 6.09 0.57 -18.71
N VAL A 128 4.88 0.08 -18.67
CA VAL A 128 4.36 -0.96 -19.55
C VAL A 128 3.43 -0.35 -20.60
N ASP A 129 3.67 -0.68 -21.85
CA ASP A 129 2.81 -0.23 -22.95
C ASP A 129 1.51 -1.04 -23.00
N ALA A 130 0.46 -0.47 -23.60
CA ALA A 130 -0.86 -1.09 -23.67
C ALA A 130 -0.83 -2.47 -24.30
N ASP A 131 -0.12 -2.65 -25.42
CA ASP A 131 -0.02 -3.93 -26.11
C ASP A 131 0.64 -5.01 -25.23
N GLU A 132 1.69 -4.66 -24.51
CA GLU A 132 2.37 -5.57 -23.59
C GLU A 132 1.52 -5.88 -22.37
N ARG A 133 0.81 -4.90 -21.84
CA ARG A 133 -0.19 -5.09 -20.80
C ARG A 133 -1.23 -6.12 -21.19
N ASP A 134 -1.83 -5.93 -22.37
CA ASP A 134 -2.90 -6.81 -22.85
C ASP A 134 -2.37 -8.22 -23.14
N ARG A 135 -1.18 -8.33 -23.74
CA ARG A 135 -0.49 -9.62 -23.94
C ARG A 135 -0.28 -10.35 -22.60
N PHE A 136 0.26 -9.66 -21.59
CA PHE A 136 0.52 -10.28 -20.29
C PHE A 136 -0.77 -10.69 -19.59
N LEU A 137 -1.79 -9.85 -19.59
CA LEU A 137 -3.08 -10.13 -18.95
C LEU A 137 -3.84 -11.26 -19.65
N ASP A 138 -3.72 -11.40 -20.98
CA ASP A 138 -4.26 -12.55 -21.73
C ASP A 138 -3.58 -13.84 -21.27
N LEU A 139 -2.24 -13.89 -21.28
CA LEU A 139 -1.50 -15.07 -20.82
C LEU A 139 -1.83 -15.42 -19.36
N ALA A 140 -1.86 -14.43 -18.47
CA ALA A 140 -2.22 -14.65 -17.08
C ALA A 140 -3.67 -15.14 -16.91
N GLY A 141 -4.56 -14.70 -17.80
CA GLY A 141 -5.98 -15.09 -17.78
C GLY A 141 -6.26 -16.53 -18.17
N ARG A 142 -5.35 -17.13 -18.97
CA ARG A 142 -5.46 -18.52 -19.44
C ARG A 142 -4.30 -19.40 -18.96
N LEU A 143 -3.75 -19.08 -17.77
CA LEU A 143 -2.58 -19.75 -17.20
C LEU A 143 -2.68 -21.27 -17.22
N GLU A 144 -3.84 -21.83 -16.86
CA GLU A 144 -4.08 -23.28 -16.81
C GLU A 144 -3.98 -23.96 -18.19
N ALA A 145 -4.18 -23.21 -19.28
CA ALA A 145 -4.14 -23.71 -20.64
C ALA A 145 -2.78 -23.50 -21.34
N LEU A 146 -1.83 -22.82 -20.68
CA LEU A 146 -0.53 -22.52 -21.29
C LEU A 146 0.35 -23.75 -21.43
N GLY A 147 0.93 -23.93 -22.62
CA GLY A 147 2.00 -24.89 -22.85
C GLY A 147 3.36 -24.42 -22.28
N PRO A 148 4.34 -25.35 -22.18
CA PRO A 148 5.67 -25.02 -21.57
C PRO A 148 6.38 -23.83 -22.24
N ASN A 149 6.19 -23.63 -23.53
CA ASN A 149 6.81 -22.50 -24.25
C ASN A 149 6.08 -21.18 -23.98
N GLU A 150 4.78 -21.20 -23.75
CA GLU A 150 3.99 -20.01 -23.45
C GLU A 150 4.24 -19.54 -22.01
N VAL A 151 4.41 -20.48 -21.07
CA VAL A 151 4.77 -20.14 -19.66
C VAL A 151 6.07 -19.35 -19.58
N ARG A 152 7.04 -19.60 -20.45
CA ARG A 152 8.28 -18.82 -20.52
C ARG A 152 8.06 -17.35 -20.88
N ASN A 153 6.94 -17.05 -21.53
CA ASN A 153 6.54 -15.69 -21.89
C ASN A 153 5.64 -15.01 -20.84
N LEU A 154 5.37 -15.70 -19.73
CA LEU A 154 4.60 -15.15 -18.60
C LEU A 154 5.48 -14.24 -17.73
N ASN A 155 6.01 -13.22 -18.34
CA ASN A 155 6.76 -12.14 -17.72
C ASN A 155 6.40 -10.82 -18.40
N VAL A 156 6.46 -9.74 -17.65
CA VAL A 156 6.22 -8.39 -18.18
C VAL A 156 7.50 -7.89 -18.85
N GLN A 157 7.38 -7.41 -20.07
CA GLN A 157 8.49 -6.82 -20.82
C GLN A 157 8.42 -5.28 -20.70
N VAL A 158 9.53 -4.69 -20.31
CA VAL A 158 9.63 -3.23 -20.12
C VAL A 158 10.80 -2.72 -20.97
N ASP A 159 10.60 -1.61 -21.69
CA ASP A 159 11.69 -0.94 -22.38
C ASP A 159 12.73 -0.47 -21.33
N PRO A 160 14.00 -0.91 -21.43
CA PRO A 160 15.06 -0.50 -20.51
C PRO A 160 15.23 1.02 -20.40
N LYS A 161 14.87 1.78 -21.43
CA LYS A 161 14.92 3.25 -21.41
C LYS A 161 13.91 3.84 -20.43
N LYS A 162 12.75 3.18 -20.22
CA LYS A 162 11.74 3.63 -19.29
C LYS A 162 12.17 3.41 -17.84
N LEU A 163 12.91 2.32 -17.56
CA LEU A 163 13.42 2.02 -16.21
C LEU A 163 14.42 3.07 -15.70
N ASN A 164 15.19 3.70 -16.60
CA ASN A 164 16.17 4.71 -16.22
C ASN A 164 15.55 6.08 -15.88
N ASN A 165 14.27 6.32 -16.21
CA ASN A 165 13.59 7.57 -15.96
C ASN A 165 12.82 7.60 -14.62
N THR A 166 12.66 6.47 -13.95
CA THR A 166 11.92 6.37 -12.68
C THR A 166 12.75 6.73 -11.45
N ASN A 167 14.05 6.98 -11.61
CA ASN A 167 14.99 7.36 -10.55
C ASN A 167 15.30 8.88 -10.49
N LYS A 168 14.46 9.71 -11.12
CA LYS A 168 14.64 11.19 -11.05
C LYS A 168 13.54 11.84 -10.22
#